data_1ca692f65c2a20a649b797d9be033159
#
_entry.id   1ca692f65c2a20a649b797d9be033159
#
_cell.length_a   1.000
_cell.length_b   1.000
_cell.length_c   1.000
_cell.angle_alpha   90.00
_cell.angle_beta   90.00
_cell.angle_gamma   90.00
#
_symmetry.space_group_name_H-M   'P 1'
#
loop_
_entity.id
_entity.type
_entity.pdbx_description
1 polymer ?
#
loop_
_entity_poly.entity_id
_entity_poly.type
_entity_poly.pdbx_seq_one_letter_code
_entity_poly.pdbx_strand_id
1 'polypeptide(L)'
;LKKMNIDFLMNSKNFKIIVKNKFKNKVNYNHLLRIAVNNKKISIHIRKYLKPNKFFKGILVNYQRPQPNIKNLRYKKILQLLMKTKTNSSEIILYKNNNILEGCTTNIICVKKNKLYIPKNNFYFGITLKIIIKYTKRKVVKTDILLKKLKNFDEILLVGSGKGVVAVNNIPQINWRNKTQNIYNELKKLYKLRIER
;
A
#
# COMPACT_ATOMS: atom_id res chain seq x y z
N LEU A 1 -0.84 2.19 18.48
CA LEU A 1 -2.10 2.18 19.26
C LEU A 1 -1.87 2.57 20.72
N LYS A 2 -0.69 2.34 21.30
CA LYS A 2 -0.35 2.72 22.69
C LYS A 2 -0.33 4.24 22.96
N LYS A 3 -0.38 5.11 21.95
CA LYS A 3 -0.47 6.57 22.10
C LYS A 3 -1.86 7.17 21.91
N MET A 4 -2.84 6.38 21.60
CA MET A 4 -4.23 6.77 21.68
C MET A 4 -4.79 5.98 22.87
N ASN A 5 -5.08 6.65 23.98
CA ASN A 5 -5.91 6.10 25.07
C ASN A 5 -7.32 5.83 24.50
N ILE A 6 -7.39 4.94 23.56
CA ILE A 6 -8.62 4.27 23.23
C ILE A 6 -8.54 3.05 24.11
N ASP A 7 -9.20 3.12 25.26
CA ASP A 7 -9.77 1.91 25.85
C ASP A 7 -10.52 1.26 24.71
N PHE A 8 -9.86 0.32 24.08
CA PHE A 8 -10.45 -0.36 22.96
C PHE A 8 -11.51 -1.25 23.55
N LEU A 9 -12.64 -0.62 23.78
CA LEU A 9 -13.87 -1.17 24.32
C LEU A 9 -14.37 -2.38 23.56
N MET A 10 -13.72 -2.76 22.46
CA MET A 10 -14.07 -3.94 21.70
C MET A 10 -12.97 -4.98 21.81
N ASN A 11 -13.19 -5.94 22.68
CA ASN A 11 -12.44 -7.18 22.55
C ASN A 11 -12.71 -7.78 21.14
N SER A 12 -11.85 -8.65 20.68
CA SER A 12 -11.95 -9.23 19.33
C SER A 12 -13.29 -9.97 19.08
N LYS A 13 -13.97 -10.45 20.14
CA LYS A 13 -15.30 -11.10 20.06
C LYS A 13 -16.38 -10.09 19.69
N ASN A 14 -16.47 -8.96 20.40
CA ASN A 14 -17.46 -7.91 20.13
C ASN A 14 -17.30 -7.32 18.73
N PHE A 15 -16.05 -7.11 18.30
CA PHE A 15 -15.75 -6.67 16.96
C PHE A 15 -16.26 -7.67 15.90
N LYS A 16 -15.97 -8.97 16.07
CA LYS A 16 -16.46 -10.02 15.19
C LYS A 16 -18.00 -10.06 15.12
N ILE A 17 -18.69 -9.87 16.25
CA ILE A 17 -20.16 -9.82 16.30
C ILE A 17 -20.71 -8.64 15.51
N ILE A 18 -20.15 -7.43 15.69
CA ILE A 18 -20.57 -6.23 14.95
C ILE A 18 -20.36 -6.42 13.45
N VAL A 19 -19.20 -6.93 13.06
CA VAL A 19 -18.92 -7.21 11.64
C VAL A 19 -19.90 -8.27 11.12
N LYS A 20 -20.09 -9.40 11.81
CA LYS A 20 -21.06 -10.43 11.42
C LYS A 20 -22.49 -9.88 11.29
N ASN A 21 -22.96 -9.09 12.27
CA ASN A 21 -24.32 -8.54 12.25
C ASN A 21 -24.54 -7.58 11.09
N LYS A 22 -23.52 -6.80 10.71
CA LYS A 22 -23.59 -5.91 9.55
C LYS A 22 -23.60 -6.66 8.21
N PHE A 23 -23.19 -7.93 8.22
CA PHE A 23 -23.02 -8.76 7.03
C PHE A 23 -23.99 -9.94 6.93
N LYS A 24 -24.93 -10.06 7.85
CA LYS A 24 -25.82 -11.24 8.03
C LYS A 24 -26.49 -11.78 6.76
N ASN A 25 -26.67 -10.99 5.72
CA ASN A 25 -27.48 -11.37 4.55
C ASN A 25 -26.73 -11.36 3.23
N LYS A 26 -25.39 -11.42 3.21
CA LYS A 26 -24.66 -11.31 1.96
C LYS A 26 -23.60 -12.41 1.83
N VAL A 27 -23.87 -13.33 0.92
CA VAL A 27 -23.12 -14.59 0.79
C VAL A 27 -21.76 -14.41 0.07
N ASN A 28 -21.58 -13.40 -0.75
CA ASN A 28 -20.33 -13.17 -1.50
C ASN A 28 -19.87 -11.73 -1.40
N TYR A 29 -18.89 -11.47 -0.51
CA TYR A 29 -18.29 -10.15 -0.37
C TYR A 29 -16.93 -10.04 -1.02
N ASN A 30 -16.91 -9.44 -2.18
CA ASN A 30 -15.65 -8.95 -2.76
C ASN A 30 -15.54 -7.44 -2.48
N HIS A 31 -15.38 -7.06 -1.21
CA HIS A 31 -15.38 -5.68 -0.77
C HIS A 31 -14.21 -5.39 0.18
N LEU A 32 -13.83 -4.13 0.25
CA LEU A 32 -12.85 -3.62 1.21
C LEU A 32 -13.55 -3.12 2.46
N LEU A 33 -13.15 -3.63 3.60
CA LEU A 33 -13.58 -3.13 4.91
C LEU A 33 -12.65 -2.00 5.33
N ARG A 34 -13.21 -0.82 5.60
CA ARG A 34 -12.51 0.30 6.20
C ARG A 34 -13.02 0.52 7.61
N ILE A 35 -12.11 0.51 8.56
CA ILE A 35 -12.36 0.88 9.95
C ILE A 35 -11.62 2.16 10.24
N ALA A 36 -12.32 3.17 10.72
CA ALA A 36 -11.72 4.43 11.17
C ALA A 36 -12.15 4.68 12.63
N VAL A 37 -11.20 5.04 13.45
CA VAL A 37 -11.39 5.25 14.89
C VAL A 37 -10.92 6.65 15.25
N ASN A 38 -11.71 7.37 16.01
CA ASN A 38 -11.31 8.58 16.73
C ASN A 38 -11.71 8.46 18.19
N ASN A 39 -11.43 9.47 19.01
CA ASN A 39 -11.65 9.43 20.45
C ASN A 39 -13.10 9.17 20.88
N LYS A 40 -14.08 9.35 19.99
CA LYS A 40 -15.52 9.26 20.32
C LYS A 40 -16.30 8.28 19.44
N LYS A 41 -15.79 7.92 18.28
CA LYS A 41 -16.57 7.16 17.27
C LYS A 41 -15.71 6.13 16.53
N ILE A 42 -16.32 4.98 16.27
CA ILE A 42 -15.80 3.98 15.34
C ILE A 42 -16.68 4.00 14.10
N SER A 43 -16.06 4.12 12.95
CA SER A 43 -16.72 4.16 11.66
C SER A 43 -16.32 2.93 10.85
N ILE A 44 -17.30 2.14 10.46
CA ILE A 44 -17.10 0.92 9.66
C ILE A 44 -17.77 1.12 8.31
N HIS A 45 -16.97 1.12 7.25
CA HIS A 45 -17.43 1.30 5.88
C HIS A 45 -17.04 0.12 5.02
N ILE A 46 -17.97 -0.30 4.18
CA ILE A 46 -17.74 -1.28 3.13
C ILE A 46 -17.64 -0.54 1.81
N ARG A 47 -16.60 -0.85 1.06
CA ARG A 47 -16.39 -0.29 -0.28
C ARG A 47 -16.27 -1.42 -1.27
N LYS A 48 -16.88 -1.27 -2.45
CA LYS A 48 -16.67 -2.19 -3.56
C LYS A 48 -15.18 -2.35 -3.83
N TYR A 49 -14.74 -3.58 -3.95
CA TYR A 49 -13.37 -3.87 -4.36
C TYR A 49 -13.27 -3.64 -5.87
N LEU A 50 -12.46 -2.67 -6.26
CA LEU A 50 -12.11 -2.48 -7.66
C LEU A 50 -10.87 -3.33 -7.92
N LYS A 51 -11.04 -4.39 -8.70
CA LYS A 51 -9.91 -5.25 -9.09
C LYS A 51 -8.83 -4.39 -9.76
N PRO A 52 -7.62 -4.37 -9.22
CA PRO A 52 -6.54 -3.60 -9.83
C PRO A 52 -6.13 -4.22 -11.17
N ASN A 53 -5.77 -3.37 -12.12
CA ASN A 53 -5.19 -3.81 -13.38
C ASN A 53 -3.85 -4.51 -13.12
N LYS A 54 -3.40 -5.31 -14.07
CA LYS A 54 -2.12 -6.00 -13.99
C LYS A 54 -0.95 -5.01 -13.88
N PHE A 55 -1.03 -3.90 -14.59
CA PHE A 55 0.01 -2.88 -14.68
C PHE A 55 -0.50 -1.51 -14.30
N PHE A 56 0.35 -0.76 -13.63
CA PHE A 56 0.05 0.58 -13.17
C PHE A 56 0.96 1.61 -13.82
N LYS A 57 0.39 2.77 -14.15
CA LYS A 57 1.15 3.98 -14.43
C LYS A 57 1.54 4.62 -13.10
N GLY A 58 2.82 4.85 -12.87
CA GLY A 58 3.32 5.62 -11.73
C GLY A 58 3.30 7.12 -12.05
N ILE A 59 2.85 7.92 -11.10
CA ILE A 59 2.81 9.39 -11.18
C ILE A 59 3.57 9.95 -9.99
N LEU A 60 4.66 10.66 -10.23
CA LEU A 60 5.50 11.24 -9.19
C LEU A 60 4.90 12.54 -8.67
N VAL A 61 4.78 12.69 -7.34
CA VAL A 61 4.30 13.90 -6.68
C VAL A 61 5.20 14.26 -5.51
N ASN A 62 5.68 15.50 -5.48
CA ASN A 62 6.46 16.04 -4.37
C ASN A 62 5.53 16.33 -3.18
N TYR A 63 5.36 15.35 -2.34
CA TYR A 63 4.57 15.45 -1.13
C TYR A 63 4.96 14.37 -0.12
N GLN A 64 4.93 14.72 1.16
CA GLN A 64 5.06 13.78 2.28
C GLN A 64 3.83 13.89 3.16
N ARG A 65 3.24 12.76 3.55
CA ARG A 65 2.11 12.76 4.48
C ARG A 65 2.53 13.27 5.86
N PRO A 66 1.69 14.05 6.54
CA PRO A 66 1.92 14.35 7.96
C PRO A 66 1.93 13.06 8.78
N GLN A 67 2.90 12.93 9.68
CA GLN A 67 3.07 11.75 10.53
C GLN A 67 3.03 10.44 9.73
N PRO A 68 3.95 10.23 8.77
CA PRO A 68 3.87 9.14 7.80
C PRO A 68 3.91 7.76 8.44
N ASN A 69 4.52 7.63 9.62
CA ASN A 69 4.63 6.36 10.35
C ASN A 69 3.29 5.91 11.00
N ILE A 70 2.28 6.78 11.03
CA ILE A 70 0.98 6.50 11.62
C ILE A 70 -0.08 6.50 10.53
N LYS A 71 -0.97 5.50 10.56
CA LYS A 71 -2.15 5.47 9.68
C LYS A 71 -3.22 6.39 10.25
N ASN A 72 -3.06 7.70 10.07
CA ASN A 72 -3.97 8.73 10.57
C ASN A 72 -5.06 9.07 9.55
N LEU A 73 -6.05 9.88 9.96
CA LEU A 73 -7.17 10.31 9.12
C LEU A 73 -6.92 11.65 8.40
N ARG A 74 -5.70 12.20 8.47
CA ARG A 74 -5.33 13.47 7.83
C ARG A 74 -5.05 13.27 6.34
N TYR A 75 -6.09 12.92 5.57
CA TYR A 75 -5.98 12.53 4.17
C TYR A 75 -6.40 13.60 3.15
N LYS A 76 -6.73 14.82 3.56
CA LYS A 76 -7.30 15.83 2.63
C LYS A 76 -6.50 15.93 1.32
N LYS A 77 -5.19 16.14 1.41
CA LYS A 77 -4.32 16.23 0.22
C LYS A 77 -4.24 14.92 -0.57
N ILE A 78 -4.15 13.79 0.12
CA ILE A 78 -4.15 12.46 -0.51
C ILE A 78 -5.46 12.21 -1.27
N LEU A 79 -6.61 12.55 -0.69
CA LEU A 79 -7.91 12.41 -1.35
C LEU A 79 -7.98 13.29 -2.61
N GLN A 80 -7.53 14.54 -2.54
CA GLN A 80 -7.48 15.43 -3.70
C GLN A 80 -6.64 14.86 -4.85
N LEU A 81 -5.49 14.24 -4.52
CA LEU A 81 -4.63 13.58 -5.49
C LEU A 81 -5.31 12.35 -6.10
N LEU A 82 -5.96 11.53 -5.27
CA LEU A 82 -6.64 10.31 -5.71
C LEU A 82 -7.86 10.61 -6.59
N MET A 83 -8.60 11.68 -6.32
CA MET A 83 -9.75 12.10 -7.16
C MET A 83 -9.35 12.41 -8.60
N LYS A 84 -8.10 12.82 -8.83
CA LYS A 84 -7.51 13.09 -10.15
C LYS A 84 -6.86 11.88 -10.79
N THR A 85 -6.99 10.69 -10.20
CA THR A 85 -6.22 9.51 -10.60
C THR A 85 -7.14 8.30 -10.82
N LYS A 86 -6.95 7.58 -11.93
CA LYS A 86 -7.62 6.28 -12.16
C LYS A 86 -6.99 5.22 -11.25
N THR A 87 -7.52 5.06 -10.03
CA THR A 87 -6.91 4.28 -8.94
C THR A 87 -6.83 2.77 -9.19
N ASN A 88 -7.49 2.24 -10.22
CA ASN A 88 -7.39 0.84 -10.64
C ASN A 88 -6.27 0.58 -11.64
N SER A 89 -5.68 1.62 -12.25
CA SER A 89 -4.63 1.51 -13.26
C SER A 89 -3.45 2.48 -13.05
N SER A 90 -3.55 3.36 -12.06
CA SER A 90 -2.50 4.33 -11.75
C SER A 90 -2.31 4.46 -10.23
N GLU A 91 -1.11 4.82 -9.83
CA GLU A 91 -0.79 5.16 -8.45
C GLU A 91 0.13 6.36 -8.40
N ILE A 92 -0.13 7.23 -7.44
CA ILE A 92 0.73 8.35 -7.14
C ILE A 92 1.86 7.86 -6.23
N ILE A 93 3.07 8.07 -6.65
CA ILE A 93 4.30 7.78 -5.91
C ILE A 93 4.78 9.09 -5.28
N LEU A 94 4.77 9.12 -3.97
CA LEU A 94 5.17 10.28 -3.18
C LEU A 94 6.68 10.32 -3.01
N TYR A 95 7.24 11.50 -3.20
CA TYR A 95 8.64 11.77 -2.89
C TYR A 95 8.81 13.11 -2.16
N LYS A 96 9.88 13.28 -1.43
CA LYS A 96 10.27 14.52 -0.77
C LYS A 96 11.79 14.60 -0.67
N ASN A 97 12.35 15.79 -0.83
CA ASN A 97 13.80 16.01 -0.75
C ASN A 97 14.59 14.97 -1.57
N ASN A 98 14.18 14.77 -2.82
CA ASN A 98 14.76 13.80 -3.75
C ASN A 98 14.68 12.31 -3.30
N ASN A 99 13.94 11.97 -2.24
CA ASN A 99 13.76 10.60 -1.76
C ASN A 99 12.34 10.09 -2.06
N ILE A 100 12.24 8.89 -2.62
CA ILE A 100 10.99 8.18 -2.80
C ILE A 100 10.52 7.67 -1.42
N LEU A 101 9.24 7.83 -1.14
CA LEU A 101 8.66 7.49 0.16
C LEU A 101 7.68 6.31 0.08
N GLU A 102 6.57 6.48 -0.59
CA GLU A 102 5.49 5.48 -0.67
C GLU A 102 4.51 5.83 -1.80
N GLY A 103 3.56 4.96 -2.09
CA GLY A 103 2.37 5.32 -2.87
C GLY A 103 1.30 5.96 -1.99
N CYS A 104 0.37 6.72 -2.58
CA CYS A 104 -0.74 7.31 -1.82
C CYS A 104 -1.55 6.28 -1.04
N THR A 105 -1.68 5.06 -1.58
CA THR A 105 -2.47 3.98 -0.95
C THR A 105 -1.66 2.70 -0.75
N THR A 106 -0.37 2.70 -1.09
CA THR A 106 0.50 1.54 -1.14
C THR A 106 1.88 1.84 -0.56
N ASN A 107 2.63 0.78 -0.23
CA ASN A 107 4.07 0.88 -0.09
C ASN A 107 4.75 0.63 -1.44
N ILE A 108 5.99 1.05 -1.58
CA ILE A 108 6.80 0.84 -2.77
C ILE A 108 7.95 -0.14 -2.50
N ILE A 109 8.21 -1.02 -3.45
CA ILE A 109 9.38 -1.89 -3.50
C ILE A 109 10.05 -1.67 -4.85
N CYS A 110 11.30 -1.27 -4.85
CA CYS A 110 12.12 -1.19 -6.06
C CYS A 110 13.01 -2.43 -6.15
N VAL A 111 13.16 -2.98 -7.34
CA VAL A 111 13.92 -4.21 -7.57
C VAL A 111 15.14 -3.91 -8.42
N LYS A 112 16.30 -4.40 -8.02
CA LYS A 112 17.53 -4.35 -8.81
C LYS A 112 18.39 -5.56 -8.50
N LYS A 113 18.88 -6.26 -9.55
CA LYS A 113 19.72 -7.45 -9.40
C LYS A 113 19.13 -8.45 -8.37
N ASN A 114 17.84 -8.75 -8.50
CA ASN A 114 17.09 -9.66 -7.63
C ASN A 114 17.03 -9.29 -6.14
N LYS A 115 17.44 -8.09 -5.75
CA LYS A 115 17.31 -7.53 -4.40
C LYS A 115 16.12 -6.59 -4.34
N LEU A 116 15.45 -6.58 -3.18
CA LEU A 116 14.33 -5.70 -2.89
C LEU A 116 14.83 -4.47 -2.13
N TYR A 117 14.53 -3.29 -2.64
CA TYR A 117 14.86 -2.02 -2.01
C TYR A 117 13.58 -1.34 -1.56
N ILE A 118 13.52 -0.96 -0.29
CA ILE A 118 12.41 -0.23 0.28
C ILE A 118 12.92 1.05 0.94
N PRO A 119 12.08 2.11 0.99
CA PRO A 119 12.45 3.32 1.69
C PRO A 119 12.85 3.06 3.14
N LYS A 120 13.82 3.83 3.64
CA LYS A 120 14.32 3.70 5.00
C LYS A 120 13.36 4.31 6.02
N ASN A 121 12.82 5.49 5.71
CA ASN A 121 12.03 6.31 6.63
C ASN A 121 10.85 7.00 5.92
N ASN A 122 10.02 7.71 6.70
CA ASN A 122 9.00 8.63 6.22
C ASN A 122 7.89 7.99 5.38
N PHE A 123 7.50 6.76 5.72
CA PHE A 123 6.39 6.05 5.09
C PHE A 123 5.63 5.21 6.12
N TYR A 124 4.38 4.87 5.81
CA TYR A 124 3.60 3.93 6.61
C TYR A 124 4.01 2.50 6.31
N PHE A 125 4.50 1.77 7.31
CA PHE A 125 4.91 0.38 7.15
C PHE A 125 3.68 -0.55 7.19
N GLY A 126 3.07 -0.78 6.03
CA GLY A 126 1.80 -1.50 5.86
C GLY A 126 1.91 -3.01 6.05
N ILE A 127 0.77 -3.65 6.34
CA ILE A 127 0.68 -5.10 6.59
C ILE A 127 1.16 -5.93 5.39
N THR A 128 0.76 -5.57 4.17
CA THR A 128 1.18 -6.29 2.96
C THR A 128 2.70 -6.28 2.80
N LEU A 129 3.34 -5.13 3.04
CA LEU A 129 4.80 -5.04 3.01
C LEU A 129 5.45 -5.91 4.10
N LYS A 130 4.87 -5.91 5.33
CA LYS A 130 5.33 -6.78 6.43
C LYS A 130 5.29 -8.25 6.06
N ILE A 131 4.18 -8.71 5.46
CA ILE A 131 4.03 -10.10 4.99
C ILE A 131 5.11 -10.43 3.97
N ILE A 132 5.28 -9.58 2.95
CA ILE A 132 6.28 -9.81 1.90
C ILE A 132 7.69 -9.92 2.50
N ILE A 133 8.08 -8.98 3.36
CA ILE A 133 9.42 -8.98 3.99
C ILE A 133 9.62 -10.21 4.86
N LYS A 134 8.59 -10.63 5.59
CA LYS A 134 8.68 -11.81 6.48
C LYS A 134 8.90 -13.12 5.72
N TYR A 135 8.29 -13.25 4.54
CA TYR A 135 8.23 -14.54 3.84
C TYR A 135 9.03 -14.60 2.54
N THR A 136 9.57 -13.48 2.07
CA THR A 136 10.46 -13.51 0.90
C THR A 136 11.82 -14.13 1.25
N LYS A 137 12.38 -14.88 0.30
CA LYS A 137 13.77 -15.36 0.37
C LYS A 137 14.77 -14.35 -0.20
N ARG A 138 14.27 -13.21 -0.72
CA ARG A 138 15.11 -12.18 -1.33
C ARG A 138 15.72 -11.27 -0.29
N LYS A 139 16.94 -10.80 -0.56
CA LYS A 139 17.59 -9.78 0.29
C LYS A 139 16.78 -8.49 0.23
N VAL A 140 16.34 -8.00 1.39
CA VAL A 140 15.64 -6.72 1.53
C VAL A 140 16.62 -5.68 2.06
N VAL A 141 16.73 -4.56 1.35
CA VAL A 141 17.61 -3.44 1.68
C VAL A 141 16.75 -2.21 1.99
N LYS A 142 16.82 -1.72 3.23
CA LYS A 142 16.22 -0.45 3.64
C LYS A 142 17.20 0.67 3.34
N THR A 143 16.83 1.60 2.46
CA THR A 143 17.74 2.67 2.02
C THR A 143 16.97 3.90 1.54
N ASP A 144 17.66 5.01 1.41
CA ASP A 144 17.12 6.18 0.72
C ASP A 144 17.11 5.91 -0.78
N ILE A 145 15.91 5.83 -1.35
CA ILE A 145 15.71 5.60 -2.78
C ILE A 145 15.65 6.95 -3.47
N LEU A 146 16.79 7.37 -4.04
CA LEU A 146 16.89 8.67 -4.70
C LEU A 146 16.06 8.70 -5.98
N LEU A 147 15.27 9.76 -6.17
CA LEU A 147 14.45 9.99 -7.36
C LEU A 147 15.30 9.91 -8.64
N LYS A 148 16.47 10.54 -8.68
CA LYS A 148 17.40 10.51 -9.82
C LYS A 148 17.93 9.11 -10.15
N LYS A 149 17.94 8.18 -9.18
CA LYS A 149 18.36 6.79 -9.36
C LYS A 149 17.20 5.83 -9.64
N LEU A 150 15.95 6.31 -9.62
CA LEU A 150 14.77 5.46 -9.80
C LEU A 150 14.78 4.73 -11.16
N LYS A 151 15.29 5.41 -12.22
CA LYS A 151 15.45 4.83 -13.55
C LYS A 151 16.39 3.62 -13.64
N ASN A 152 17.21 3.38 -12.62
CA ASN A 152 18.18 2.27 -12.60
C ASN A 152 17.58 0.98 -12.04
N PHE A 153 16.34 0.99 -11.55
CA PHE A 153 15.67 -0.21 -11.06
C PHE A 153 15.05 -1.00 -12.22
N ASP A 154 14.99 -2.32 -12.04
CA ASP A 154 14.49 -3.26 -13.05
C ASP A 154 12.97 -3.38 -12.95
N GLU A 155 12.42 -3.46 -11.73
CA GLU A 155 10.99 -3.46 -11.43
C GLU A 155 10.68 -2.45 -10.32
N ILE A 156 9.50 -1.86 -10.38
CA ILE A 156 8.92 -1.07 -9.29
C ILE A 156 7.56 -1.67 -8.97
N LEU A 157 7.36 -2.10 -7.73
CA LEU A 157 6.17 -2.76 -7.26
C LEU A 157 5.47 -1.90 -6.21
N LEU A 158 4.15 -1.96 -6.22
CA LEU A 158 3.30 -1.30 -5.25
C LEU A 158 2.54 -2.36 -4.46
N VAL A 159 2.56 -2.26 -3.15
CA VAL A 159 1.98 -3.28 -2.28
C VAL A 159 1.06 -2.67 -1.23
N GLY A 160 -0.12 -3.24 -1.06
CA GLY A 160 -1.12 -2.75 -0.12
C GLY A 160 -2.35 -3.63 -0.05
N SER A 161 -3.07 -3.62 1.08
CA SER A 161 -4.21 -4.51 1.33
C SER A 161 -5.33 -4.39 0.29
N GLY A 162 -5.52 -3.20 -0.28
CA GLY A 162 -6.55 -2.96 -1.30
C GLY A 162 -6.14 -3.33 -2.73
N LYS A 163 -4.85 -3.53 -2.98
CA LYS A 163 -4.32 -3.81 -4.34
C LYS A 163 -3.54 -5.12 -4.42
N GLY A 164 -3.17 -5.69 -3.27
CA GLY A 164 -2.24 -6.81 -3.22
C GLY A 164 -0.84 -6.38 -3.65
N VAL A 165 -0.29 -7.09 -4.62
CA VAL A 165 0.98 -6.75 -5.29
C VAL A 165 0.67 -6.39 -6.74
N VAL A 166 1.06 -5.20 -7.17
CA VAL A 166 0.91 -4.72 -8.55
C VAL A 166 2.24 -4.17 -9.07
N ALA A 167 2.49 -4.32 -10.37
CA ALA A 167 3.69 -3.79 -11.01
C ALA A 167 3.42 -2.41 -11.60
N VAL A 168 4.37 -1.50 -11.42
CA VAL A 168 4.41 -0.25 -12.20
C VAL A 168 4.97 -0.57 -13.58
N ASN A 169 4.27 -0.19 -14.63
CA ASN A 169 4.71 -0.41 -16.01
C ASN A 169 5.60 0.74 -16.52
N ASN A 170 5.24 1.96 -16.17
CA ASN A 170 6.00 3.14 -16.56
C ASN A 170 5.82 4.29 -15.57
N ILE A 171 6.79 5.19 -15.58
CA ILE A 171 6.76 6.50 -14.90
C ILE A 171 7.23 7.55 -15.94
N PRO A 172 6.29 8.18 -16.66
CA PRO A 172 6.63 9.06 -17.77
C PRO A 172 7.52 10.26 -17.40
N GLN A 173 7.31 10.81 -16.19
CA GLN A 173 8.04 12.00 -15.72
C GLN A 173 9.57 11.80 -15.64
N ILE A 174 10.04 10.55 -15.61
CA ILE A 174 11.48 10.20 -15.60
C ILE A 174 11.85 9.25 -16.74
N ASN A 175 10.95 9.07 -17.69
CA ASN A 175 11.11 8.14 -18.83
C ASN A 175 11.53 6.72 -18.40
N TRP A 176 10.96 6.23 -17.27
CA TRP A 176 11.19 4.87 -16.80
C TRP A 176 10.14 3.90 -17.30
N ARG A 177 10.59 2.74 -17.74
CA ARG A 177 9.73 1.59 -18.10
C ARG A 177 10.20 0.34 -17.37
N ASN A 178 9.23 -0.51 -17.03
CA ASN A 178 9.48 -1.80 -16.42
C ASN A 178 10.32 -2.70 -17.35
N LYS A 179 11.35 -3.34 -16.81
CA LYS A 179 12.28 -4.16 -17.60
C LYS A 179 11.96 -5.65 -17.49
N THR A 180 11.49 -6.10 -16.32
CA THR A 180 11.20 -7.52 -16.05
C THR A 180 9.94 -7.64 -15.21
N GLN A 181 9.44 -8.87 -15.03
CA GLN A 181 8.29 -9.18 -14.17
C GLN A 181 8.54 -10.37 -13.25
N ASN A 182 9.78 -10.79 -13.12
CA ASN A 182 10.12 -12.04 -12.40
C ASN A 182 9.81 -11.91 -10.92
N ILE A 183 10.25 -10.81 -10.31
CA ILE A 183 10.04 -10.55 -8.89
C ILE A 183 8.58 -10.18 -8.62
N TYR A 184 7.93 -9.44 -9.51
CA TYR A 184 6.49 -9.18 -9.42
C TYR A 184 5.70 -10.49 -9.32
N ASN A 185 5.93 -11.44 -10.24
CA ASN A 185 5.20 -12.71 -10.27
C ASN A 185 5.47 -13.54 -9.00
N GLU A 186 6.73 -13.58 -8.55
CA GLU A 186 7.13 -14.27 -7.32
C GLU A 186 6.41 -13.69 -6.10
N LEU A 187 6.50 -12.37 -5.89
CA LEU A 187 5.91 -11.73 -4.72
C LEU A 187 4.39 -11.74 -4.74
N LYS A 188 3.77 -11.67 -5.91
CA LYS A 188 2.34 -11.81 -6.07
C LYS A 188 1.86 -13.21 -5.65
N LYS A 189 2.53 -14.27 -6.11
CA LYS A 189 2.25 -15.66 -5.71
C LYS A 189 2.46 -15.84 -4.20
N LEU A 190 3.58 -15.36 -3.68
CA LEU A 190 3.90 -15.41 -2.25
C LEU A 190 2.79 -14.75 -1.42
N TYR A 191 2.39 -13.54 -1.76
CA TYR A 191 1.34 -12.82 -1.03
C TYR A 191 0.01 -13.55 -1.08
N LYS A 192 -0.40 -14.03 -2.26
CA LYS A 192 -1.65 -14.81 -2.44
C LYS A 192 -1.68 -16.02 -1.52
N LEU A 193 -0.63 -16.83 -1.48
CA LEU A 193 -0.51 -18.01 -0.62
C LEU A 193 -0.56 -17.69 0.89
N ARG A 194 -0.36 -16.44 1.31
CA ARG A 194 -0.35 -16.03 2.71
C ARG A 194 -1.65 -15.39 3.19
N ILE A 195 -2.52 -14.95 2.28
CA ILE A 195 -3.80 -14.34 2.62
C ILE A 195 -5.00 -15.29 2.39
N GLU A 196 -4.84 -16.35 1.59
CA GLU A 196 -5.87 -17.35 1.29
C GLU A 196 -5.88 -18.54 2.27
N ARG A 197 -5.22 -18.39 3.44
CA ARG A 197 -5.20 -19.39 4.53
C ARG A 197 -6.25 -19.11 5.61
#